data_d505710b363e32b305cc0718064175ae
#
_entry.id   d505710b363e32b305cc0718064175ae
#
_cell.length_a   1.000
_cell.length_b   1.000
_cell.length_c   1.000
_cell.angle_alpha   90.00
_cell.angle_beta   90.00
_cell.angle_gamma   90.00
#
_symmetry.space_group_name_H-M   'P 1'
#
loop_
_entity.id
_entity.type
_entity.pdbx_description
1 polymer ?
#
loop_
_entity_poly.entity_id
_entity_poly.type
_entity_poly.pdbx_seq_one_letter_code
_entity_poly.pdbx_strand_id
1 'polypeptide(L)'
;KAKVQLPALTQFMIDVSDFMRNHYIILTTVFVAFVIGFHFFRQTYYGQIWLHRISLKIPVFGWMEKQMNTILFISSLSLLLNSGILMLEALVITAKVVPNIHFKRDIIRMKNEVEAWMKLSQSMWLSRGKNEFSFTSKYFTEDLAYMINVGEETGAVSNSIKNTGIIYEKELKQYVANIMSALEPIIIVFVGGMVGVIVLAIMMPFFELGKVAKNL
;
A
#
# COMPACT_ATOMS: atom_id res chain seq x y z
N LYS A 1 6.98 38.92 42.63
CA LYS A 1 6.61 38.10 41.43
C LYS A 1 7.00 36.68 41.75
N ALA A 2 6.06 35.88 42.22
CA ALA A 2 6.26 34.43 42.43
C ALA A 2 6.50 33.81 41.08
N LYS A 3 7.71 33.28 40.83
CA LYS A 3 8.00 32.39 39.69
C LYS A 3 7.34 31.03 39.99
N VAL A 4 6.06 30.92 39.72
CA VAL A 4 5.42 29.60 39.71
C VAL A 4 6.04 28.82 38.57
N GLN A 5 6.79 27.76 38.87
CA GLN A 5 7.33 26.86 37.86
C GLN A 5 6.14 26.12 37.26
N LEU A 6 5.88 26.37 35.98
CA LEU A 6 4.82 25.68 35.27
C LEU A 6 5.16 24.18 35.21
N PRO A 7 4.18 23.30 35.32
CA PRO A 7 4.38 21.84 35.14
C PRO A 7 5.08 21.54 33.85
N ALA A 8 5.97 20.55 33.84
CA ALA A 8 6.78 20.17 32.67
C ALA A 8 5.95 19.93 31.42
N LEU A 9 4.74 19.38 31.56
CA LEU A 9 3.82 19.08 30.47
C LEU A 9 3.26 20.38 29.85
N THR A 10 2.88 21.36 30.68
CA THR A 10 2.41 22.67 30.23
C THR A 10 3.54 23.44 29.54
N GLN A 11 4.74 23.37 30.09
CA GLN A 11 5.93 24.02 29.52
C GLN A 11 6.30 23.43 28.16
N PHE A 12 6.25 22.10 28.02
CA PHE A 12 6.45 21.43 26.75
C PHE A 12 5.44 21.86 25.67
N MET A 13 4.16 21.99 26.02
CA MET A 13 3.13 22.47 25.08
C MET A 13 3.36 23.92 24.64
N ILE A 14 3.79 24.78 25.56
CA ILE A 14 4.14 26.18 25.24
C ILE A 14 5.36 26.21 24.33
N ASP A 15 6.42 25.46 24.65
CA ASP A 15 7.64 25.39 23.84
C ASP A 15 7.37 24.90 22.43
N VAL A 16 6.52 23.87 22.27
CA VAL A 16 6.09 23.38 20.93
C VAL A 16 5.31 24.46 20.20
N SER A 17 4.37 25.16 20.87
CA SER A 17 3.59 26.24 20.26
C SER A 17 4.49 27.39 19.81
N ASP A 18 5.42 27.80 20.64
CA ASP A 18 6.36 28.89 20.33
C ASP A 18 7.34 28.50 19.24
N PHE A 19 7.81 27.26 19.23
CA PHE A 19 8.63 26.71 18.13
C PHE A 19 7.86 26.76 16.80
N MET A 20 6.61 26.30 16.77
CA MET A 20 5.77 26.34 15.58
C MET A 20 5.51 27.79 15.14
N ARG A 21 5.24 28.69 16.08
CA ARG A 21 4.95 30.11 15.81
C ARG A 21 6.18 30.88 15.31
N ASN A 22 7.35 30.60 15.85
CA ASN A 22 8.58 31.28 15.43
C ASN A 22 9.18 30.74 14.13
N HIS A 23 8.93 29.45 13.81
CA HIS A 23 9.54 28.80 12.67
C HIS A 23 8.52 28.39 11.59
N TYR A 24 7.28 28.95 11.60
CA TYR A 24 6.24 28.54 10.67
C TYR A 24 6.63 28.73 9.20
N ILE A 25 7.39 29.80 8.86
CA ILE A 25 7.85 30.06 7.51
C ILE A 25 8.87 28.99 7.07
N ILE A 26 9.80 28.64 7.95
CA ILE A 26 10.81 27.60 7.68
C ILE A 26 10.13 26.25 7.55
N LEU A 27 9.21 25.92 8.45
CA LEU A 27 8.45 24.67 8.43
C LEU A 27 7.63 24.53 7.16
N THR A 28 6.90 25.57 6.75
CA THR A 28 6.14 25.57 5.49
C THR A 28 7.04 25.49 4.27
N THR A 29 8.17 26.19 4.25
CA THR A 29 9.12 26.12 3.12
C THR A 29 9.74 24.72 3.00
N VAL A 30 10.17 24.14 4.12
CA VAL A 30 10.72 22.78 4.15
C VAL A 30 9.65 21.76 3.72
N PHE A 31 8.41 21.91 4.19
CA PHE A 31 7.31 21.03 3.80
C PHE A 31 7.01 21.12 2.30
N VAL A 32 6.92 22.33 1.74
CA VAL A 32 6.69 22.54 0.30
C VAL A 32 7.86 21.98 -0.52
N ALA A 33 9.11 22.26 -0.11
CA ALA A 33 10.29 21.73 -0.77
C ALA A 33 10.32 20.18 -0.73
N PHE A 34 9.94 19.57 0.39
CA PHE A 34 9.81 18.13 0.54
C PHE A 34 8.75 17.56 -0.40
N VAL A 35 7.55 18.17 -0.48
CA VAL A 35 6.46 17.71 -1.37
C VAL A 35 6.90 17.80 -2.83
N ILE A 36 7.53 18.91 -3.23
CA ILE A 36 8.03 19.09 -4.60
C ILE A 36 9.13 18.08 -4.89
N GLY A 37 10.12 17.94 -4.02
CA GLY A 37 11.21 16.97 -4.17
C GLY A 37 10.71 15.53 -4.26
N PHE A 38 9.73 15.16 -3.43
CA PHE A 38 9.11 13.85 -3.45
C PHE A 38 8.31 13.61 -4.72
N HIS A 39 7.63 14.64 -5.26
CA HIS A 39 6.91 14.56 -6.52
C HIS A 39 7.86 14.28 -7.69
N PHE A 40 8.96 15.02 -7.79
CA PHE A 40 9.99 14.78 -8.81
C PHE A 40 10.67 13.42 -8.65
N PHE A 41 10.95 13.01 -7.41
CA PHE A 41 11.53 11.70 -7.13
C PHE A 41 10.62 10.56 -7.61
N ARG A 42 9.28 10.66 -7.41
CA ARG A 42 8.31 9.69 -7.89
C ARG A 42 8.25 9.57 -9.42
N GLN A 43 8.59 10.62 -10.17
CA GLN A 43 8.60 10.59 -11.63
C GLN A 43 9.87 9.97 -12.20
N THR A 44 10.96 9.92 -11.41
CA THR A 44 12.22 9.33 -11.83
C THR A 44 12.10 7.81 -11.91
N TYR A 45 12.67 7.19 -12.96
CA TYR A 45 12.68 5.73 -13.15
C TYR A 45 13.21 4.96 -11.93
N TYR A 46 14.30 5.43 -11.32
CA TYR A 46 14.84 4.85 -10.09
C TYR A 46 13.92 5.03 -8.88
N GLY A 47 13.27 6.19 -8.79
CA GLY A 47 12.29 6.47 -7.74
C GLY A 47 11.07 5.54 -7.82
N GLN A 48 10.56 5.29 -9.02
CA GLN A 48 9.45 4.35 -9.23
C GLN A 48 9.83 2.92 -8.80
N ILE A 49 11.01 2.42 -9.21
CA ILE A 49 11.47 1.07 -8.82
C ILE A 49 11.57 0.96 -7.30
N TRP A 50 12.15 1.96 -6.65
CA TRP A 50 12.40 1.94 -5.21
C TRP A 50 11.10 2.06 -4.42
N LEU A 51 10.21 3.00 -4.80
CA LEU A 51 8.91 3.19 -4.17
C LEU A 51 8.01 1.96 -4.32
N HIS A 52 7.90 1.40 -5.54
CA HIS A 52 7.11 0.18 -5.76
C HIS A 52 7.69 -1.04 -5.04
N ARG A 53 9.00 -1.09 -4.81
CA ARG A 53 9.62 -2.15 -4.00
C ARG A 53 9.31 -2.00 -2.52
N ILE A 54 9.29 -0.77 -2.02
CA ILE A 54 8.97 -0.49 -0.60
C ILE A 54 7.48 -0.72 -0.34
N SER A 55 6.60 -0.23 -1.21
CA SER A 55 5.16 -0.43 -1.05
C SER A 55 4.80 -1.92 -0.95
N LEU A 56 5.46 -2.77 -1.74
CA LEU A 56 5.28 -4.23 -1.67
C LEU A 56 5.85 -4.89 -0.39
N LYS A 57 6.74 -4.21 0.35
CA LYS A 57 7.33 -4.74 1.59
C LYS A 57 6.53 -4.39 2.85
N ILE A 58 5.72 -3.35 2.80
CA ILE A 58 4.88 -2.95 3.94
C ILE A 58 3.77 -3.99 4.10
N PRO A 59 3.63 -4.67 5.25
CA PRO A 59 2.79 -5.86 5.39
C PRO A 59 1.32 -5.62 5.00
N VAL A 60 0.73 -4.49 5.39
CA VAL A 60 -0.66 -4.14 5.08
C VAL A 60 -0.82 -3.65 3.65
N PHE A 61 -0.01 -2.66 3.25
CA PHE A 61 -0.11 -2.04 1.92
C PHE A 61 0.45 -2.93 0.81
N GLY A 62 1.47 -3.72 1.09
CA GLY A 62 2.11 -4.59 0.10
C GLY A 62 1.18 -5.72 -0.36
N TRP A 63 0.40 -6.30 0.56
CA TRP A 63 -0.62 -7.27 0.18
C TRP A 63 -1.71 -6.61 -0.69
N MET A 64 -2.21 -5.45 -0.28
CA MET A 64 -3.24 -4.71 -1.02
C MET A 64 -2.75 -4.31 -2.42
N GLU A 65 -1.51 -3.85 -2.55
CA GLU A 65 -0.91 -3.49 -3.83
C GLU A 65 -0.75 -4.70 -4.76
N LYS A 66 -0.33 -5.85 -4.21
CA LYS A 66 -0.29 -7.10 -4.98
C LYS A 66 -1.67 -7.48 -5.49
N GLN A 67 -2.67 -7.48 -4.61
CA GLN A 67 -4.04 -7.84 -4.95
C GLN A 67 -4.62 -6.92 -6.03
N MET A 68 -4.43 -5.59 -5.88
CA MET A 68 -4.89 -4.61 -6.86
C MET A 68 -4.24 -4.81 -8.25
N ASN A 69 -2.92 -5.00 -8.30
CA ASN A 69 -2.24 -5.24 -9.57
C ASN A 69 -2.66 -6.59 -10.20
N THR A 70 -2.91 -7.61 -9.38
CA THR A 70 -3.42 -8.91 -9.84
C THR A 70 -4.84 -8.78 -10.39
N ILE A 71 -5.73 -8.04 -9.73
CA ILE A 71 -7.09 -7.76 -10.22
C ILE A 71 -7.04 -7.01 -11.55
N LEU A 72 -6.21 -5.97 -11.66
CA LEU A 72 -6.04 -5.23 -12.92
C LEU A 72 -5.52 -6.13 -14.05
N PHE A 73 -4.57 -7.02 -13.77
CA PHE A 73 -4.10 -8.02 -14.72
C PHE A 73 -5.23 -8.95 -15.16
N ILE A 74 -5.94 -9.55 -14.21
CA ILE A 74 -7.04 -10.50 -14.46
C ILE A 74 -8.15 -9.83 -15.27
N SER A 75 -8.64 -8.67 -14.83
CA SER A 75 -9.77 -7.98 -15.45
C SER A 75 -9.43 -7.52 -16.87
N SER A 76 -8.23 -6.93 -17.07
CA SER A 76 -7.78 -6.50 -18.40
C SER A 76 -7.59 -7.68 -19.35
N LEU A 77 -6.90 -8.73 -18.90
CA LEU A 77 -6.63 -9.92 -19.73
C LEU A 77 -7.94 -10.64 -20.10
N SER A 78 -8.82 -10.86 -19.12
CA SER A 78 -10.12 -11.50 -19.38
C SER A 78 -10.99 -10.69 -20.36
N LEU A 79 -11.04 -9.36 -20.21
CA LEU A 79 -11.80 -8.49 -21.10
C LEU A 79 -11.29 -8.57 -22.54
N LEU A 80 -9.97 -8.49 -22.72
CA LEU A 80 -9.32 -8.53 -24.03
C LEU A 80 -9.51 -9.88 -24.72
N LEU A 81 -9.34 -10.99 -23.98
CA LEU A 81 -9.56 -12.33 -24.50
C LEU A 81 -11.05 -12.57 -24.87
N ASN A 82 -11.99 -12.07 -24.06
CA ASN A 82 -13.43 -12.14 -24.38
C ASN A 82 -13.79 -11.31 -25.62
N SER A 83 -13.03 -10.27 -25.91
CA SER A 83 -13.19 -9.45 -27.13
C SER A 83 -12.52 -10.07 -28.36
N GLY A 84 -11.96 -11.28 -28.25
CA GLY A 84 -11.32 -12.00 -29.35
C GLY A 84 -9.88 -11.54 -29.66
N ILE A 85 -9.28 -10.75 -28.80
CA ILE A 85 -7.89 -10.32 -28.95
C ILE A 85 -6.95 -11.51 -28.65
N LEU A 86 -5.91 -11.68 -29.47
CA LEU A 86 -4.96 -12.76 -29.30
C LEU A 86 -4.21 -12.64 -27.96
N MET A 87 -3.88 -13.78 -27.33
CA MET A 87 -3.22 -13.84 -26.01
C MET A 87 -1.96 -12.98 -25.95
N LEU A 88 -1.10 -13.01 -26.94
CA LEU A 88 0.14 -12.23 -26.97
C LEU A 88 -0.12 -10.72 -26.96
N GLU A 89 -1.07 -10.27 -27.76
CA GLU A 89 -1.45 -8.86 -27.83
C GLU A 89 -2.15 -8.42 -26.53
N ALA A 90 -3.05 -9.27 -26.02
CA ALA A 90 -3.73 -9.04 -24.76
C ALA A 90 -2.73 -8.86 -23.59
N LEU A 91 -1.66 -9.65 -23.52
CA LEU A 91 -0.61 -9.50 -22.51
C LEU A 91 0.15 -8.17 -22.66
N VAL A 92 0.45 -7.75 -23.89
CA VAL A 92 1.12 -6.45 -24.13
C VAL A 92 0.25 -5.27 -23.67
N ILE A 93 -1.05 -5.30 -23.98
CA ILE A 93 -1.99 -4.26 -23.55
C ILE A 93 -2.15 -4.28 -22.03
N THR A 94 -2.33 -5.45 -21.45
CA THR A 94 -2.45 -5.63 -19.99
C THR A 94 -1.22 -5.11 -19.25
N ALA A 95 -0.01 -5.31 -19.79
CA ALA A 95 1.21 -4.77 -19.21
C ALA A 95 1.23 -3.23 -19.18
N LYS A 96 0.50 -2.55 -20.05
CA LYS A 96 0.37 -1.08 -20.03
C LYS A 96 -0.63 -0.58 -18.99
N VAL A 97 -1.65 -1.39 -18.69
CA VAL A 97 -2.70 -1.07 -17.71
C VAL A 97 -2.19 -1.19 -16.28
N VAL A 98 -1.36 -2.18 -15.99
CA VAL A 98 -0.83 -2.44 -14.65
C VAL A 98 0.18 -1.36 -14.26
N PRO A 99 -0.03 -0.61 -13.16
CA PRO A 99 0.84 0.53 -12.82
C PRO A 99 2.19 0.12 -12.22
N ASN A 100 2.25 -0.98 -11.47
CA ASN A 100 3.47 -1.42 -10.80
C ASN A 100 4.50 -1.97 -11.80
N ILE A 101 5.69 -1.37 -11.81
CA ILE A 101 6.76 -1.70 -12.77
C ILE A 101 7.25 -3.14 -12.66
N HIS A 102 7.18 -3.73 -11.47
CA HIS A 102 7.61 -5.11 -11.25
C HIS A 102 6.62 -6.11 -11.85
N PHE A 103 5.31 -5.87 -11.67
CA PHE A 103 4.26 -6.63 -12.32
C PHE A 103 4.33 -6.48 -13.84
N LYS A 104 4.50 -5.26 -14.34
CA LYS A 104 4.67 -4.99 -15.77
C LYS A 104 5.80 -5.80 -16.38
N ARG A 105 6.96 -5.85 -15.73
CA ARG A 105 8.11 -6.64 -16.19
C ARG A 105 7.82 -8.14 -16.19
N ASP A 106 7.10 -8.62 -15.18
CA ASP A 106 6.74 -10.04 -15.09
C ASP A 106 5.75 -10.43 -16.20
N ILE A 107 4.76 -9.57 -16.49
CA ILE A 107 3.82 -9.76 -17.60
C ILE A 107 4.55 -9.78 -18.96
N ILE A 108 5.52 -8.88 -19.18
CA ILE A 108 6.31 -8.88 -20.43
C ILE A 108 7.19 -10.14 -20.52
N ARG A 109 7.74 -10.61 -19.40
CA ARG A 109 8.46 -11.89 -19.35
C ARG A 109 7.53 -13.04 -19.76
N MET A 110 6.36 -13.14 -19.14
CA MET A 110 5.35 -14.16 -19.50
C MET A 110 4.95 -14.08 -20.97
N LYS A 111 4.75 -12.86 -21.52
CA LYS A 111 4.49 -12.65 -22.95
C LYS A 111 5.59 -13.27 -23.83
N ASN A 112 6.87 -13.03 -23.52
CA ASN A 112 7.98 -13.57 -24.30
C ASN A 112 8.07 -15.10 -24.22
N GLU A 113 7.73 -15.68 -23.06
CA GLU A 113 7.69 -17.13 -22.87
C GLU A 113 6.53 -17.77 -23.62
N VAL A 114 5.34 -17.14 -23.63
CA VAL A 114 4.19 -17.59 -24.43
C VAL A 114 4.48 -17.47 -25.94
N GLU A 115 5.19 -16.43 -26.38
CA GLU A 115 5.66 -16.29 -27.75
C GLU A 115 6.62 -17.42 -28.16
N ALA A 116 7.36 -17.98 -27.20
CA ALA A 116 8.20 -19.16 -27.35
C ALA A 116 7.42 -20.50 -27.21
N TRP A 117 6.10 -20.48 -27.39
CA TRP A 117 5.20 -21.64 -27.31
C TRP A 117 5.01 -22.26 -25.93
N MET A 118 5.36 -21.54 -24.86
CA MET A 118 5.06 -21.96 -23.50
C MET A 118 3.62 -21.61 -23.14
N LYS A 119 2.91 -22.45 -22.40
CA LYS A 119 1.60 -22.11 -21.85
C LYS A 119 1.73 -20.94 -20.86
N LEU A 120 0.69 -20.09 -20.78
CA LEU A 120 0.69 -18.95 -19.85
C LEU A 120 0.84 -19.40 -18.39
N SER A 121 0.14 -20.47 -18.00
CA SER A 121 0.30 -21.08 -16.67
C SER A 121 1.74 -21.53 -16.42
N GLN A 122 2.37 -22.19 -17.39
CA GLN A 122 3.76 -22.63 -17.28
C GLN A 122 4.74 -21.47 -17.16
N SER A 123 4.47 -20.32 -17.78
CA SER A 123 5.30 -19.12 -17.65
C SER A 123 5.29 -18.54 -16.24
N MET A 124 4.27 -18.85 -15.44
CA MET A 124 4.20 -18.49 -14.02
C MET A 124 4.96 -19.49 -13.13
N TRP A 125 5.16 -20.71 -13.62
CA TRP A 125 5.91 -21.76 -12.93
C TRP A 125 7.31 -21.87 -13.54
N LEU A 126 8.35 -21.56 -12.81
CA LEU A 126 9.72 -21.81 -13.27
C LEU A 126 10.26 -23.11 -12.69
N SER A 127 10.87 -23.90 -13.57
CA SER A 127 11.65 -25.06 -13.16
C SER A 127 12.99 -24.60 -12.57
N ARG A 128 13.18 -24.78 -11.28
CA ARG A 128 14.46 -24.60 -10.59
C ARG A 128 15.16 -25.97 -10.46
N GLY A 129 15.75 -26.44 -11.56
CA GLY A 129 16.42 -27.73 -11.57
C GLY A 129 15.64 -28.84 -12.28
N LYS A 130 16.33 -29.93 -12.64
CA LYS A 130 15.84 -30.98 -13.56
C LYS A 130 14.57 -31.74 -13.13
N ASN A 131 14.08 -31.57 -11.90
CA ASN A 131 12.98 -32.41 -11.36
C ASN A 131 12.00 -31.69 -10.41
N GLU A 132 12.06 -30.35 -10.25
CA GLU A 132 11.15 -29.65 -9.35
C GLU A 132 10.55 -28.41 -10.04
N PHE A 133 9.23 -28.45 -10.28
CA PHE A 133 8.47 -27.26 -10.65
C PHE A 133 8.31 -26.39 -9.39
N SER A 134 9.00 -25.27 -9.34
CA SER A 134 8.85 -24.28 -8.30
C SER A 134 8.14 -23.06 -8.86
N PHE A 135 7.11 -22.58 -8.17
CA PHE A 135 6.42 -21.34 -8.52
C PHE A 135 7.40 -20.15 -8.44
N THR A 136 7.57 -19.44 -9.55
CA THR A 136 8.63 -18.40 -9.65
C THR A 136 8.08 -17.01 -9.80
N SER A 137 6.79 -16.86 -10.14
CA SER A 137 6.25 -15.51 -10.13
C SER A 137 6.27 -14.97 -8.70
N LYS A 138 7.10 -13.96 -8.48
CA LYS A 138 7.23 -13.30 -7.18
C LYS A 138 6.04 -12.40 -6.87
N TYR A 139 5.29 -12.02 -7.89
CA TYR A 139 4.29 -10.96 -7.82
C TYR A 139 2.87 -11.50 -7.90
N PHE A 140 2.64 -12.50 -8.74
CA PHE A 140 1.37 -13.21 -8.82
C PHE A 140 1.30 -14.34 -7.78
N THR A 141 0.11 -14.88 -7.57
CA THR A 141 -0.11 -15.99 -6.63
C THR A 141 -0.14 -17.32 -7.37
N GLU A 142 0.15 -18.39 -6.64
CA GLU A 142 0.10 -19.75 -7.15
C GLU A 142 -1.31 -20.14 -7.59
N ASP A 143 -2.33 -19.71 -6.81
CA ASP A 143 -3.74 -19.96 -7.12
C ASP A 143 -4.15 -19.43 -8.49
N LEU A 144 -3.66 -18.21 -8.85
CA LEU A 144 -3.91 -17.64 -10.17
C LEU A 144 -3.30 -18.49 -11.28
N ALA A 145 -2.06 -18.95 -11.11
CA ALA A 145 -1.40 -19.81 -12.09
C ALA A 145 -2.16 -21.15 -12.27
N TYR A 146 -2.65 -21.72 -11.18
CA TYR A 146 -3.46 -22.92 -11.20
C TYR A 146 -4.78 -22.70 -11.96
N MET A 147 -5.49 -21.62 -11.68
CA MET A 147 -6.75 -21.30 -12.36
C MET A 147 -6.57 -21.00 -13.85
N ILE A 148 -5.45 -20.41 -14.24
CA ILE A 148 -5.09 -20.23 -15.65
C ILE A 148 -4.81 -21.60 -16.29
N ASN A 149 -4.10 -22.51 -15.61
CA ASN A 149 -3.84 -23.86 -16.12
C ASN A 149 -5.15 -24.62 -16.37
N VAL A 150 -6.09 -24.60 -15.42
CA VAL A 150 -7.42 -25.19 -15.61
C VAL A 150 -8.13 -24.59 -16.81
N GLY A 151 -8.05 -23.28 -17.00
CA GLY A 151 -8.62 -22.59 -18.15
C GLY A 151 -7.96 -23.00 -19.47
N GLU A 152 -6.63 -23.20 -19.50
CA GLU A 152 -5.89 -23.67 -20.69
C GLU A 152 -6.22 -25.12 -21.05
N GLU A 153 -6.39 -25.99 -20.06
CA GLU A 153 -6.76 -27.39 -20.28
C GLU A 153 -8.21 -27.55 -20.78
N THR A 154 -9.11 -26.71 -20.30
CA THR A 154 -10.54 -26.74 -20.68
C THR A 154 -10.86 -25.88 -21.90
N GLY A 155 -9.90 -25.11 -22.43
CA GLY A 155 -10.11 -24.14 -23.51
C GLY A 155 -10.92 -22.90 -23.11
N ALA A 156 -11.15 -22.71 -21.82
CA ALA A 156 -12.00 -21.64 -21.26
C ALA A 156 -11.20 -20.62 -20.44
N VAL A 157 -9.98 -20.26 -20.89
CA VAL A 157 -9.04 -19.39 -20.19
C VAL A 157 -9.68 -18.08 -19.72
N SER A 158 -10.44 -17.42 -20.61
CA SER A 158 -11.06 -16.13 -20.31
C SER A 158 -12.08 -16.23 -19.17
N ASN A 159 -12.92 -17.26 -19.17
CA ASN A 159 -13.91 -17.47 -18.11
C ASN A 159 -13.26 -17.85 -16.78
N SER A 160 -12.25 -18.72 -16.81
CA SER A 160 -11.48 -19.12 -15.63
C SER A 160 -10.81 -17.92 -14.97
N ILE A 161 -10.14 -17.08 -15.75
CA ILE A 161 -9.51 -15.84 -15.28
C ILE A 161 -10.57 -14.89 -14.72
N LYS A 162 -11.70 -14.69 -15.40
CA LYS A 162 -12.78 -13.80 -14.94
C LYS A 162 -13.34 -14.23 -13.58
N ASN A 163 -13.64 -15.51 -13.42
CA ASN A 163 -14.17 -16.05 -12.17
C ASN A 163 -13.17 -15.87 -11.01
N THR A 164 -11.89 -16.08 -11.28
CA THR A 164 -10.81 -15.81 -10.33
C THR A 164 -10.79 -14.33 -9.95
N GLY A 165 -10.96 -13.42 -10.91
CA GLY A 165 -11.01 -11.97 -10.65
C GLY A 165 -12.11 -11.57 -9.67
N ILE A 166 -13.31 -12.16 -9.78
CA ILE A 166 -14.42 -11.91 -8.84
C ILE A 166 -14.04 -12.31 -7.41
N ILE A 167 -13.33 -13.42 -7.23
CA ILE A 167 -12.87 -13.88 -5.92
C ILE A 167 -11.88 -12.88 -5.33
N TYR A 168 -10.88 -12.46 -6.11
CA TYR A 168 -9.87 -11.50 -5.67
C TYR A 168 -10.46 -10.12 -5.33
N GLU A 169 -11.44 -9.64 -6.12
CA GLU A 169 -12.15 -8.40 -5.80
C GLU A 169 -12.91 -8.48 -4.47
N LYS A 170 -13.55 -9.62 -4.21
CA LYS A 170 -14.25 -9.85 -2.94
C LYS A 170 -13.29 -9.89 -1.77
N GLU A 171 -12.17 -10.59 -1.90
CA GLU A 171 -11.12 -10.64 -0.88
C GLU A 171 -10.54 -9.26 -0.60
N LEU A 172 -10.25 -8.47 -1.64
CA LEU A 172 -9.74 -7.10 -1.47
C LEU A 172 -10.75 -6.23 -0.72
N LYS A 173 -12.04 -6.28 -1.10
CA LYS A 173 -13.09 -5.52 -0.42
C LYS A 173 -13.20 -5.89 1.06
N GLN A 174 -13.14 -7.18 1.36
CA GLN A 174 -13.19 -7.67 2.75
C GLN A 174 -11.97 -7.24 3.54
N TYR A 175 -10.78 -7.27 2.95
CA TYR A 175 -9.54 -6.84 3.58
C TYR A 175 -9.58 -5.34 3.90
N VAL A 176 -10.04 -4.50 2.96
CA VAL A 176 -10.22 -3.06 3.19
C VAL A 176 -11.22 -2.80 4.31
N ALA A 177 -12.35 -3.52 4.32
CA ALA A 177 -13.34 -3.40 5.39
C ALA A 177 -12.75 -3.76 6.77
N ASN A 178 -11.96 -4.83 6.85
CA ASN A 178 -11.29 -5.23 8.08
C ASN A 178 -10.29 -4.16 8.58
N ILE A 179 -9.53 -3.54 7.66
CA ILE A 179 -8.62 -2.43 8.02
C ILE A 179 -9.42 -1.24 8.55
N MET A 180 -10.51 -0.86 7.89
CA MET A 180 -11.35 0.26 8.34
C MET A 180 -11.94 0.01 9.72
N SER A 181 -12.42 -1.20 10.00
CA SER A 181 -12.91 -1.58 11.31
C SER A 181 -11.82 -1.58 12.39
N ALA A 182 -10.58 -1.92 12.03
CA ALA A 182 -9.45 -1.87 12.97
C ALA A 182 -8.96 -0.44 13.23
N LEU A 183 -9.20 0.50 12.32
CA LEU A 183 -8.82 1.90 12.51
C LEU A 183 -9.71 2.62 13.54
N GLU A 184 -10.98 2.23 13.67
CA GLU A 184 -11.92 2.88 14.58
C GLU A 184 -11.43 2.90 16.04
N PRO A 185 -11.06 1.76 16.67
CA PRO A 185 -10.51 1.75 18.02
C PRO A 185 -9.21 2.57 18.15
N ILE A 186 -8.37 2.55 17.12
CA ILE A 186 -7.10 3.29 17.13
C ILE A 186 -7.36 4.79 17.16
N ILE A 187 -8.32 5.27 16.34
CA ILE A 187 -8.70 6.69 16.31
C ILE A 187 -9.29 7.12 17.65
N ILE A 188 -10.16 6.30 18.25
CA ILE A 188 -10.77 6.60 19.57
C ILE A 188 -9.68 6.74 20.63
N VAL A 189 -8.74 5.82 20.71
CA VAL A 189 -7.62 5.86 21.68
C VAL A 189 -6.73 7.07 21.43
N PHE A 190 -6.42 7.37 20.17
CA PHE A 190 -5.57 8.49 19.80
C PHE A 190 -6.24 9.83 20.16
N VAL A 191 -7.49 10.03 19.77
CA VAL A 191 -8.24 11.26 20.06
C VAL A 191 -8.49 11.40 21.56
N GLY A 192 -8.91 10.32 22.24
CA GLY A 192 -9.11 10.32 23.68
C GLY A 192 -7.83 10.63 24.44
N GLY A 193 -6.70 10.07 24.01
CA GLY A 193 -5.38 10.37 24.56
C GLY A 193 -4.98 11.84 24.36
N MET A 194 -5.19 12.38 23.15
CA MET A 194 -4.91 13.79 22.86
C MET A 194 -5.75 14.73 23.73
N VAL A 195 -7.05 14.50 23.82
CA VAL A 195 -7.95 15.28 24.68
C VAL A 195 -7.54 15.16 26.14
N GLY A 196 -7.20 13.94 26.61
CA GLY A 196 -6.71 13.71 27.97
C GLY A 196 -5.46 14.52 28.29
N VAL A 197 -4.47 14.55 27.37
CA VAL A 197 -3.25 15.38 27.55
C VAL A 197 -3.57 16.85 27.62
N ILE A 198 -4.47 17.36 26.78
CA ILE A 198 -4.88 18.78 26.78
C ILE A 198 -5.56 19.13 28.10
N VAL A 199 -6.50 18.30 28.56
CA VAL A 199 -7.20 18.52 29.84
C VAL A 199 -6.21 18.52 31.02
N LEU A 200 -5.29 17.56 31.06
CA LEU A 200 -4.25 17.52 32.09
C LEU A 200 -3.35 18.74 32.05
N ALA A 201 -2.94 19.19 30.86
CA ALA A 201 -2.09 20.38 30.72
C ALA A 201 -2.78 21.67 31.21
N ILE A 202 -4.10 21.77 31.06
CA ILE A 202 -4.90 22.91 31.57
C ILE A 202 -5.14 22.79 33.07
N MET A 203 -5.41 21.59 33.58
CA MET A 203 -5.76 21.38 35.00
C MET A 203 -4.56 21.41 35.93
N MET A 204 -3.37 20.99 35.49
CA MET A 204 -2.16 20.95 36.32
C MET A 204 -1.83 22.28 36.99
N PRO A 205 -1.83 23.42 36.29
CA PRO A 205 -1.58 24.74 36.94
C PRO A 205 -2.59 25.06 38.05
N PHE A 206 -3.86 24.69 37.89
CA PHE A 206 -4.89 24.92 38.91
C PHE A 206 -4.65 24.08 40.17
N PHE A 207 -4.18 22.85 40.05
CA PHE A 207 -3.81 22.01 41.20
C PHE A 207 -2.59 22.56 41.95
N GLU A 208 -1.62 23.14 41.26
CA GLU A 208 -0.46 23.76 41.91
C GLU A 208 -0.84 25.06 42.67
N LEU A 209 -1.69 25.91 42.11
CA LEU A 209 -2.21 27.08 42.79
C LEU A 209 -2.99 26.71 44.06
N GLY A 210 -3.78 25.61 43.99
CA GLY A 210 -4.48 25.09 45.16
C GLY A 210 -3.56 24.58 46.27
N LYS A 211 -2.39 24.01 45.94
CA LYS A 211 -1.37 23.58 46.91
C LYS A 211 -0.70 24.79 47.59
N VAL A 212 -0.40 25.84 46.83
CA VAL A 212 0.21 27.07 47.39
C VAL A 212 -0.76 27.79 48.32
N ALA A 213 -2.05 27.85 47.97
CA ALA A 213 -3.08 28.47 48.82
C ALA A 213 -3.34 27.71 50.14
N LYS A 214 -3.02 26.42 50.22
CA LYS A 214 -3.19 25.61 51.44
C LYS A 214 -1.99 25.67 52.39
N ASN A 215 -0.87 26.21 51.91
CA ASN A 215 0.38 26.40 52.68
C ASN A 215 0.62 27.84 53.10
N LEU A 216 -0.34 28.73 52.90
CA LEU A 216 -0.44 30.10 53.42
C LEU A 216 -1.45 30.12 54.58
#